data_392f5636ca844e84979722258452007c
#
_entry.id   392f5636ca844e84979722258452007c
#
_cell.length_a   1.000
_cell.length_b   1.000
_cell.length_c   1.000
_cell.angle_alpha   90.00
_cell.angle_beta   90.00
_cell.angle_gamma   90.00
#
_symmetry.space_group_name_H-M   'P 1'
#
loop_
_entity.id
_entity.type
_entity.pdbx_description
1 polymer ?
#
loop_
_entity_poly.entity_id
_entity_poly.type
_entity_poly.pdbx_seq_one_letter_code
_entity_poly.pdbx_strand_id
1 'polypeptide(L)'
;AFTLASVCGAVLASFVVVPVLYKGGFYTNAEYLETRFGKSIRTISALIQIQYRTSMLGLMIWSIYLMLQGILDFTPLQCWSLIVLLVIFTAAYTTWGGLTSVVWTDALQSLIMIAGGITIFFAVWSASGGWAATVQKLSESTDPKGQPLINWLHIGQFQDSQSTSPYLIVMGWSIIGLGYYTVNHTQTMRLMGARSLWDMKMATLFGCLLIMPIMIGTTVMGVMGRVLVPEFTSHSAPDQLFPYYANQFLAPGFKGLVVAGILSAAISTFDSIGSALSALFTRDIYACWICNNQTEKHYLKVTRWATVGILLIGFLYIPFIVRYDNMIQAFRTLIP
;
A
#
# COMPACT_ATOMS: atom_id res chain seq x y z
N ALA A 1 6.99 -6.06 -16.19
CA ALA A 1 6.05 -5.18 -16.91
C ALA A 1 5.31 -4.25 -15.94
N PHE A 2 4.65 -4.79 -14.93
CA PHE A 2 3.85 -4.12 -13.91
C PHE A 2 4.58 -2.95 -13.21
N THR A 3 5.75 -3.22 -12.63
CA THR A 3 6.55 -2.24 -11.89
C THR A 3 7.06 -1.11 -12.79
N LEU A 4 7.57 -1.46 -13.98
CA LEU A 4 8.06 -0.48 -14.95
C LEU A 4 6.94 0.44 -15.45
N ALA A 5 5.76 -0.11 -15.70
CA ALA A 5 4.61 0.65 -16.18
C ALA A 5 4.13 1.67 -15.13
N SER A 6 4.11 1.30 -13.84
CA SER A 6 3.77 2.22 -12.75
C SER A 6 4.76 3.39 -12.65
N VAL A 7 6.06 3.14 -12.89
CA VAL A 7 7.08 4.18 -12.91
C VAL A 7 6.86 5.16 -14.08
N CYS A 8 6.50 4.67 -15.27
CA CYS A 8 6.16 5.55 -16.40
C CYS A 8 5.00 6.48 -16.04
N GLY A 9 3.95 5.96 -15.40
CA GLY A 9 2.83 6.76 -14.92
C GLY A 9 3.24 7.81 -13.88
N ALA A 10 4.12 7.45 -12.94
CA ALA A 10 4.63 8.38 -11.94
C ALA A 10 5.50 9.49 -12.54
N VAL A 11 6.34 9.19 -13.53
CA VAL A 11 7.11 10.18 -14.27
C VAL A 11 6.17 11.17 -14.98
N LEU A 12 5.16 10.67 -15.68
CA LEU A 12 4.15 11.53 -16.31
C LEU A 12 3.44 12.42 -15.27
N ALA A 13 3.06 11.84 -14.12
CA ALA A 13 2.45 12.59 -13.02
C ALA A 13 3.36 13.74 -12.57
N SER A 14 4.65 13.46 -12.33
CA SER A 14 5.62 14.43 -11.81
C SER A 14 5.84 15.63 -12.71
N PHE A 15 5.81 15.42 -14.04
CA PHE A 15 6.12 16.48 -14.99
C PHE A 15 4.88 17.19 -15.53
N VAL A 16 3.72 16.54 -15.55
CA VAL A 16 2.51 17.07 -16.21
C VAL A 16 1.46 17.51 -15.19
N VAL A 17 1.04 16.63 -14.28
CA VAL A 17 -0.15 16.86 -13.46
C VAL A 17 0.17 17.49 -12.11
N VAL A 18 1.12 16.92 -11.37
CA VAL A 18 1.45 17.40 -10.01
C VAL A 18 1.95 18.86 -10.00
N PRO A 19 2.72 19.33 -11.01
CA PRO A 19 3.06 20.75 -11.11
C PRO A 19 1.87 21.71 -11.20
N VAL A 20 0.77 21.28 -11.80
CA VAL A 20 -0.47 22.08 -11.86
C VAL A 20 -1.09 22.21 -10.49
N LEU A 21 -1.17 21.12 -9.74
CA LEU A 21 -1.70 21.11 -8.36
C LEU A 21 -0.81 21.95 -7.42
N TYR A 22 0.52 21.79 -7.53
CA TYR A 22 1.48 22.52 -6.71
C TYR A 22 1.41 24.03 -6.95
N LYS A 23 1.40 24.48 -8.21
CA LYS A 23 1.30 25.91 -8.57
C LYS A 23 -0.06 26.51 -8.22
N GLY A 24 -1.13 25.71 -8.21
CA GLY A 24 -2.48 26.17 -7.86
C GLY A 24 -2.66 26.47 -6.38
N GLY A 25 -1.75 25.98 -5.50
CA GLY A 25 -1.80 26.25 -4.06
C GLY A 25 -3.01 25.60 -3.37
N PHE A 26 -3.55 24.51 -3.92
CA PHE A 26 -4.71 23.81 -3.36
C PHE A 26 -4.35 23.05 -2.08
N TYR A 27 -5.29 23.01 -1.13
CA TYR A 27 -5.16 22.18 0.07
C TYR A 27 -5.39 20.70 -0.22
N THR A 28 -6.31 20.42 -1.14
CA THR A 28 -6.67 19.04 -1.53
C THR A 28 -6.73 18.91 -3.05
N ASN A 29 -6.52 17.70 -3.54
CA ASN A 29 -6.72 17.40 -4.96
C ASN A 29 -8.19 17.50 -5.38
N ALA A 30 -9.13 17.30 -4.46
CA ALA A 30 -10.56 17.49 -4.70
C ALA A 30 -10.91 18.98 -4.90
N GLU A 31 -10.21 19.90 -4.24
CA GLU A 31 -10.38 21.34 -4.41
C GLU A 31 -10.05 21.80 -5.85
N TYR A 32 -9.05 21.18 -6.48
CA TYR A 32 -8.77 21.43 -7.90
C TYR A 32 -9.97 21.07 -8.80
N LEU A 33 -10.69 20.00 -8.49
CA LEU A 33 -11.87 19.61 -9.26
C LEU A 33 -13.01 20.62 -9.10
N GLU A 34 -13.13 21.29 -7.96
CA GLU A 34 -14.13 22.34 -7.76
C GLU A 34 -13.97 23.48 -8.76
N THR A 35 -12.74 23.88 -9.06
CA THR A 35 -12.47 24.99 -9.99
C THR A 35 -12.97 24.73 -11.40
N ARG A 36 -13.16 23.47 -11.80
CA ARG A 36 -13.64 23.08 -13.13
C ARG A 36 -15.08 22.59 -13.15
N PHE A 37 -15.51 21.91 -12.09
CA PHE A 37 -16.76 21.13 -12.09
C PHE A 37 -17.68 21.50 -10.93
N GLY A 38 -17.30 22.43 -10.06
CA GLY A 38 -18.10 22.92 -8.95
C GLY A 38 -18.02 22.06 -7.68
N LYS A 39 -18.67 22.56 -6.61
CA LYS A 39 -18.60 22.02 -5.25
C LYS A 39 -19.07 20.56 -5.12
N SER A 40 -20.10 20.17 -5.90
CA SER A 40 -20.65 18.82 -5.85
C SER A 40 -19.60 17.77 -6.26
N ILE A 41 -18.82 18.06 -7.30
CA ILE A 41 -17.76 17.14 -7.75
C ILE A 41 -16.61 17.06 -6.75
N ARG A 42 -16.25 18.17 -6.11
CA ARG A 42 -15.31 18.17 -4.98
C ARG A 42 -15.73 17.18 -3.90
N THR A 43 -16.98 17.27 -3.45
CA THR A 43 -17.52 16.41 -2.39
C THR A 43 -17.61 14.95 -2.81
N ILE A 44 -18.10 14.67 -4.03
CA ILE A 44 -18.15 13.30 -4.57
C ILE A 44 -16.76 12.69 -4.62
N SER A 45 -15.76 13.43 -5.11
CA SER A 45 -14.37 12.98 -5.15
C SER A 45 -13.82 12.68 -3.75
N ALA A 46 -14.12 13.53 -2.77
CA ALA A 46 -13.72 13.30 -1.39
C ALA A 46 -14.37 12.05 -0.80
N LEU A 47 -15.66 11.82 -1.02
CA LEU A 47 -16.39 10.64 -0.55
C LEU A 47 -15.84 9.35 -1.17
N ILE A 48 -15.59 9.34 -2.49
CA ILE A 48 -14.98 8.18 -3.17
C ILE A 48 -13.61 7.87 -2.58
N GLN A 49 -12.77 8.87 -2.36
CA GLN A 49 -11.44 8.67 -1.77
C GLN A 49 -11.51 8.16 -0.32
N ILE A 50 -12.45 8.69 0.48
CA ILE A 50 -12.66 8.23 1.85
C ILE A 50 -13.08 6.76 1.85
N GLN A 51 -14.08 6.39 1.05
CA GLN A 51 -14.56 5.00 0.95
C GLN A 51 -13.44 4.05 0.49
N TYR A 52 -12.76 4.39 -0.60
CA TYR A 52 -11.68 3.60 -1.16
C TYR A 52 -10.54 3.37 -0.15
N ARG A 53 -10.11 4.43 0.53
CA ARG A 53 -8.98 4.37 1.46
C ARG A 53 -9.32 3.72 2.80
N THR A 54 -10.53 3.86 3.29
CA THR A 54 -10.96 3.17 4.51
C THR A 54 -11.13 1.67 4.28
N SER A 55 -11.54 1.23 3.09
CA SER A 55 -11.53 -0.19 2.74
C SER A 55 -10.11 -0.77 2.66
N MET A 56 -9.14 -0.01 2.10
CA MET A 56 -7.72 -0.36 2.13
C MET A 56 -7.19 -0.47 3.56
N LEU A 57 -7.60 0.44 4.44
CA LEU A 57 -7.24 0.40 5.85
C LEU A 57 -7.72 -0.91 6.52
N GLY A 58 -8.94 -1.34 6.22
CA GLY A 58 -9.47 -2.62 6.70
C GLY A 58 -8.63 -3.82 6.23
N LEU A 59 -8.25 -3.84 4.94
CA LEU A 59 -7.35 -4.87 4.40
C LEU A 59 -5.99 -4.88 5.10
N MET A 60 -5.42 -3.71 5.39
CA MET A 60 -4.15 -3.62 6.11
C MET A 60 -4.27 -4.13 7.55
N ILE A 61 -5.34 -3.78 8.26
CA ILE A 61 -5.61 -4.29 9.61
C ILE A 61 -5.69 -5.82 9.61
N TRP A 62 -6.40 -6.39 8.64
CA TRP A 62 -6.51 -7.85 8.50
C TRP A 62 -5.18 -8.51 8.12
N SER A 63 -4.40 -7.90 7.23
CA SER A 63 -3.05 -8.37 6.90
C SER A 63 -2.14 -8.46 8.12
N ILE A 64 -2.18 -7.43 8.99
CA ILE A 64 -1.38 -7.43 10.22
C ILE A 64 -1.82 -8.56 11.14
N TYR A 65 -3.13 -8.77 11.28
CA TYR A 65 -3.67 -9.87 12.09
C TYR A 65 -3.10 -11.23 11.61
N LEU A 66 -3.17 -11.51 10.29
CA LEU A 66 -2.63 -12.73 9.72
C LEU A 66 -1.11 -12.86 9.92
N MET A 67 -0.36 -11.77 9.78
CA MET A 67 1.09 -11.77 9.99
C MET A 67 1.46 -12.02 11.47
N LEU A 68 0.78 -11.38 12.42
CA LEU A 68 1.02 -11.59 13.84
C LEU A 68 0.69 -13.01 14.27
N GLN A 69 -0.44 -13.53 13.82
CA GLN A 69 -0.84 -14.91 14.09
C GLN A 69 0.14 -15.90 13.45
N GLY A 70 0.50 -15.70 12.18
CA GLY A 70 1.33 -16.64 11.44
C GLY A 70 2.82 -16.61 11.78
N ILE A 71 3.37 -15.48 12.27
CA ILE A 71 4.81 -15.34 12.58
C ILE A 71 5.09 -15.52 14.07
N LEU A 72 4.21 -15.00 14.93
CA LEU A 72 4.43 -14.97 16.38
C LEU A 72 3.57 -15.98 17.14
N ASP A 73 2.72 -16.74 16.46
CA ASP A 73 1.77 -17.69 17.04
C ASP A 73 0.88 -17.04 18.11
N PHE A 74 0.55 -15.76 17.95
CA PHE A 74 -0.30 -15.03 18.87
C PHE A 74 -1.74 -15.53 18.84
N THR A 75 -2.35 -15.60 20.01
CA THR A 75 -3.77 -15.85 20.12
C THR A 75 -4.59 -14.70 19.50
N PRO A 76 -5.83 -14.94 19.05
CA PRO A 76 -6.67 -13.89 18.49
C PRO A 76 -6.79 -12.65 19.39
N LEU A 77 -6.88 -12.86 20.71
CA LEU A 77 -6.95 -11.75 21.67
C LEU A 77 -5.68 -10.91 21.69
N GLN A 78 -4.50 -11.55 21.66
CA GLN A 78 -3.21 -10.85 21.62
C GLN A 78 -3.05 -10.06 20.30
N CYS A 79 -3.42 -10.65 19.16
CA CYS A 79 -3.40 -9.97 17.87
C CYS A 79 -4.27 -8.69 17.89
N TRP A 80 -5.53 -8.82 18.31
CA TRP A 80 -6.44 -7.67 18.36
C TRP A 80 -6.02 -6.62 19.36
N SER A 81 -5.53 -7.03 20.54
CA SER A 81 -5.03 -6.10 21.57
C SER A 81 -3.86 -5.28 21.04
N LEU A 82 -2.91 -5.91 20.34
CA LEU A 82 -1.78 -5.21 19.76
C LEU A 82 -2.20 -4.27 18.61
N ILE A 83 -3.09 -4.72 17.73
CA ILE A 83 -3.61 -3.89 16.62
C ILE A 83 -4.33 -2.65 17.17
N VAL A 84 -5.20 -2.81 18.16
CA VAL A 84 -5.90 -1.69 18.78
C VAL A 84 -4.91 -0.72 19.45
N LEU A 85 -3.91 -1.24 20.15
CA LEU A 85 -2.85 -0.42 20.74
C LEU A 85 -2.08 0.38 19.68
N LEU A 86 -1.72 -0.26 18.57
CA LEU A 86 -1.04 0.41 17.46
C LEU A 86 -1.90 1.51 16.83
N VAL A 87 -3.20 1.26 16.63
CA VAL A 87 -4.13 2.27 16.09
C VAL A 87 -4.28 3.45 17.05
N ILE A 88 -4.42 3.19 18.36
CA ILE A 88 -4.50 4.25 19.38
C ILE A 88 -3.21 5.08 19.40
N PHE A 89 -2.05 4.41 19.40
CA PHE A 89 -0.75 5.07 19.40
C PHE A 89 -0.60 5.94 18.13
N THR A 90 -0.93 5.39 16.97
CA THR A 90 -0.89 6.12 15.70
C THR A 90 -1.82 7.31 15.70
N ALA A 91 -3.07 7.14 16.14
CA ALA A 91 -4.04 8.22 16.25
C ALA A 91 -3.52 9.34 17.15
N ALA A 92 -2.91 9.00 18.29
CA ALA A 92 -2.38 9.95 19.23
C ALA A 92 -1.29 10.83 18.61
N TYR A 93 -0.19 10.24 18.10
CA TYR A 93 0.90 11.08 17.58
C TYR A 93 0.54 11.79 16.29
N THR A 94 -0.30 11.21 15.42
CA THR A 94 -0.77 11.85 14.19
C THR A 94 -1.63 13.07 14.48
N THR A 95 -2.52 13.00 15.47
CA THR A 95 -3.40 14.11 15.82
C THR A 95 -2.66 15.26 16.51
N TRP A 96 -1.61 14.99 17.27
CA TRP A 96 -0.81 16.02 17.94
C TRP A 96 0.35 16.54 17.11
N GLY A 97 1.04 15.67 16.37
CA GLY A 97 2.25 16.02 15.62
C GLY A 97 2.01 16.58 14.23
N GLY A 98 0.84 16.32 13.64
CA GLY A 98 0.47 16.77 12.29
C GLY A 98 1.36 16.17 11.19
N LEU A 99 1.29 16.75 9.97
CA LEU A 99 1.98 16.22 8.78
C LEU A 99 3.51 16.14 8.94
N THR A 100 4.12 17.08 9.63
CA THR A 100 5.58 17.09 9.84
C THR A 100 6.05 15.90 10.65
N SER A 101 5.33 15.55 11.72
CA SER A 101 5.61 14.37 12.54
C SER A 101 5.46 13.09 11.71
N VAL A 102 4.38 12.98 10.93
CA VAL A 102 4.12 11.84 10.05
C VAL A 102 5.26 11.63 9.06
N VAL A 103 5.74 12.68 8.40
CA VAL A 103 6.84 12.57 7.42
C VAL A 103 8.14 12.06 8.06
N TRP A 104 8.48 12.57 9.27
CA TRP A 104 9.69 12.13 9.97
C TRP A 104 9.58 10.68 10.49
N THR A 105 8.42 10.30 11.05
CA THR A 105 8.19 8.92 11.49
C THR A 105 8.22 7.97 10.31
N ASP A 106 7.60 8.31 9.18
CA ASP A 106 7.62 7.52 7.96
C ASP A 106 9.06 7.29 7.44
N ALA A 107 9.91 8.31 7.49
CA ALA A 107 11.30 8.17 7.08
C ALA A 107 12.06 7.13 7.93
N LEU A 108 11.90 7.17 9.26
CA LEU A 108 12.49 6.18 10.16
C LEU A 108 11.88 4.78 9.97
N GLN A 109 10.58 4.69 9.86
CA GLN A 109 9.84 3.44 9.64
C GLN A 109 10.24 2.78 8.31
N SER A 110 10.48 3.58 7.27
CA SER A 110 10.91 3.04 5.97
C SER A 110 12.27 2.34 6.05
N LEU A 111 13.20 2.83 6.87
CA LEU A 111 14.49 2.17 7.08
C LEU A 111 14.34 0.80 7.74
N ILE A 112 13.49 0.70 8.76
CA ILE A 112 13.22 -0.57 9.45
C ILE A 112 12.51 -1.55 8.50
N MET A 113 11.54 -1.06 7.73
CA MET A 113 10.80 -1.85 6.75
C MET A 113 11.72 -2.39 5.64
N ILE A 114 12.61 -1.55 5.11
CA ILE A 114 13.59 -1.95 4.09
C ILE A 114 14.55 -2.99 4.68
N ALA A 115 15.07 -2.78 5.89
CA ALA A 115 15.96 -3.73 6.56
C ALA A 115 15.29 -5.09 6.77
N GLY A 116 14.04 -5.12 7.25
CA GLY A 116 13.26 -6.34 7.39
C GLY A 116 13.00 -7.04 6.04
N GLY A 117 12.64 -6.26 5.01
CA GLY A 117 12.41 -6.77 3.65
C GLY A 117 13.67 -7.38 3.02
N ILE A 118 14.83 -6.73 3.17
CA ILE A 118 16.11 -7.24 2.71
C ILE A 118 16.48 -8.54 3.45
N THR A 119 16.26 -8.57 4.76
CA THR A 119 16.57 -9.74 5.59
C THR A 119 15.80 -10.97 5.13
N ILE A 120 14.48 -10.87 4.97
CA ILE A 120 13.68 -12.02 4.53
C ILE A 120 13.98 -12.40 3.08
N PHE A 121 14.24 -11.42 2.20
CA PHE A 121 14.61 -11.67 0.82
C PHE A 121 15.87 -12.54 0.71
N PHE A 122 16.94 -12.18 1.43
CA PHE A 122 18.19 -12.95 1.40
C PHE A 122 18.07 -14.31 2.07
N ALA A 123 17.23 -14.45 3.09
CA ALA A 123 16.95 -15.74 3.69
C ALA A 123 16.27 -16.70 2.69
N VAL A 124 15.24 -16.23 1.98
CA VAL A 124 14.57 -17.02 0.94
C VAL A 124 15.48 -17.29 -0.25
N TRP A 125 16.29 -16.30 -0.66
CA TRP A 125 17.29 -16.45 -1.72
C TRP A 125 18.31 -17.55 -1.39
N SER A 126 18.84 -17.54 -0.19
CA SER A 126 19.77 -18.56 0.28
C SER A 126 19.14 -19.96 0.33
N ALA A 127 17.91 -20.05 0.86
CA ALA A 127 17.16 -21.30 0.96
C ALA A 127 16.81 -21.91 -0.41
N SER A 128 16.55 -21.07 -1.42
CA SER A 128 16.23 -21.53 -2.78
C SER A 128 17.46 -21.99 -3.58
N GLY A 129 18.67 -21.68 -3.12
CA GLY A 129 19.91 -21.85 -3.89
C GLY A 129 20.14 -20.77 -4.95
N GLY A 130 19.42 -19.64 -4.83
CA GLY A 130 19.50 -18.50 -5.74
C GLY A 130 18.64 -18.63 -7.00
N TRP A 131 18.76 -17.64 -7.88
CA TRP A 131 17.89 -17.55 -9.07
C TRP A 131 18.13 -18.70 -10.07
N ALA A 132 19.38 -19.08 -10.33
CA ALA A 132 19.71 -20.15 -11.27
C ALA A 132 19.10 -21.51 -10.85
N ALA A 133 19.22 -21.88 -9.58
CA ALA A 133 18.61 -23.10 -9.04
C ALA A 133 17.08 -23.04 -9.09
N THR A 134 16.49 -21.86 -8.83
CA THR A 134 15.05 -21.66 -8.94
C THR A 134 14.55 -21.87 -10.36
N VAL A 135 15.22 -21.28 -11.36
CA VAL A 135 14.87 -21.44 -12.80
C VAL A 135 15.00 -22.89 -13.24
N GLN A 136 16.07 -23.59 -12.83
CA GLN A 136 16.24 -24.99 -13.13
C GLN A 136 15.07 -25.82 -12.59
N LYS A 137 14.74 -25.69 -11.31
CA LYS A 137 13.62 -26.41 -10.68
C LYS A 137 12.25 -26.10 -11.33
N LEU A 138 12.04 -24.83 -11.75
CA LEU A 138 10.84 -24.46 -12.49
C LEU A 138 10.74 -25.12 -13.87
N SER A 139 11.89 -25.35 -14.54
CA SER A 139 11.91 -26.05 -15.83
C SER A 139 11.61 -27.54 -15.71
N GLU A 140 11.97 -28.14 -14.58
CA GLU A 140 11.76 -29.56 -14.27
C GLU A 140 10.36 -29.83 -13.68
N SER A 141 9.67 -28.80 -13.21
CA SER A 141 8.36 -28.92 -12.56
C SER A 141 7.22 -28.53 -13.49
N THR A 142 6.08 -29.21 -13.35
CA THR A 142 4.86 -28.92 -14.10
C THR A 142 3.74 -28.46 -13.18
N ASP A 143 2.80 -27.68 -13.72
CA ASP A 143 1.56 -27.30 -13.03
C ASP A 143 0.56 -28.48 -13.02
N PRO A 144 -0.58 -28.39 -12.29
CA PRO A 144 -1.61 -29.41 -12.31
C PRO A 144 -2.24 -29.68 -13.69
N LYS A 145 -2.01 -28.78 -14.67
CA LYS A 145 -2.45 -28.92 -16.07
C LYS A 145 -1.38 -29.52 -16.96
N GLY A 146 -0.23 -29.94 -16.40
CA GLY A 146 0.89 -30.52 -17.14
C GLY A 146 1.76 -29.51 -17.90
N GLN A 147 1.58 -28.20 -17.69
CA GLN A 147 2.39 -27.17 -18.31
C GLN A 147 3.67 -26.92 -17.49
N PRO A 148 4.85 -26.74 -18.13
CA PRO A 148 6.07 -26.41 -17.41
C PRO A 148 5.93 -25.11 -16.62
N LEU A 149 6.27 -25.10 -15.33
CA LEU A 149 6.17 -23.91 -14.46
C LEU A 149 7.06 -22.75 -14.92
N ILE A 150 8.10 -23.02 -15.69
CA ILE A 150 8.96 -21.99 -16.27
C ILE A 150 8.19 -21.04 -17.19
N ASN A 151 7.08 -21.47 -17.77
CA ASN A 151 6.22 -20.61 -18.60
C ASN A 151 5.68 -19.39 -17.82
N TRP A 152 5.62 -19.46 -16.50
CA TRP A 152 5.23 -18.31 -15.66
C TRP A 152 6.24 -17.17 -15.69
N LEU A 153 7.50 -17.40 -16.06
CA LEU A 153 8.51 -16.39 -16.26
C LEU A 153 8.42 -15.71 -17.63
N HIS A 154 7.67 -16.31 -18.55
CA HIS A 154 7.46 -15.72 -19.89
C HIS A 154 6.32 -14.73 -19.87
N ILE A 155 6.50 -13.60 -20.53
CA ILE A 155 5.42 -12.67 -20.84
C ILE A 155 4.54 -13.41 -21.86
N GLY A 156 3.28 -13.66 -21.52
CA GLY A 156 2.35 -14.47 -22.31
C GLY A 156 2.40 -14.15 -23.79
N GLN A 157 2.33 -15.19 -24.62
CA GLN A 157 2.32 -15.04 -26.06
C GLN A 157 1.06 -14.25 -26.48
N PHE A 158 1.21 -13.37 -27.44
CA PHE A 158 0.15 -12.48 -27.97
C PHE A 158 -1.11 -13.19 -28.48
N GLN A 159 -1.05 -14.51 -28.63
CA GLN A 159 -2.10 -15.34 -29.23
C GLN A 159 -2.99 -16.09 -28.26
N ASP A 160 -2.70 -16.06 -26.96
CA ASP A 160 -3.52 -16.78 -25.98
C ASP A 160 -4.68 -15.89 -25.54
N SER A 161 -5.90 -16.28 -25.88
CA SER A 161 -7.14 -15.53 -25.60
C SER A 161 -7.42 -15.32 -24.10
N GLN A 162 -6.66 -16.00 -23.22
CA GLN A 162 -6.73 -15.85 -21.77
C GLN A 162 -5.58 -15.03 -21.15
N SER A 163 -4.55 -14.70 -21.92
CA SER A 163 -3.44 -13.87 -21.44
C SER A 163 -3.72 -12.39 -21.72
N THR A 164 -3.62 -11.55 -20.70
CA THR A 164 -3.72 -10.11 -20.87
C THR A 164 -2.54 -9.62 -21.74
N SER A 165 -2.81 -8.96 -22.84
CA SER A 165 -1.78 -8.41 -23.72
C SER A 165 -0.77 -7.57 -22.94
N PRO A 166 0.56 -7.76 -23.13
CA PRO A 166 1.59 -6.95 -22.47
C PRO A 166 1.40 -5.44 -22.64
N TYR A 167 0.86 -5.01 -23.77
CA TYR A 167 0.53 -3.60 -24.02
C TYR A 167 -0.58 -3.08 -23.11
N LEU A 168 -1.64 -3.86 -22.91
CA LEU A 168 -2.72 -3.50 -21.97
C LEU A 168 -2.22 -3.43 -20.54
N ILE A 169 -1.31 -4.33 -20.15
CA ILE A 169 -0.65 -4.27 -18.84
C ILE A 169 0.17 -2.99 -18.70
N VAL A 170 1.01 -2.68 -19.68
CA VAL A 170 1.85 -1.47 -19.62
C VAL A 170 1.01 -0.21 -19.64
N MET A 171 0.03 -0.10 -20.51
CA MET A 171 -0.86 1.07 -20.56
C MET A 171 -1.71 1.21 -19.30
N GLY A 172 -2.37 0.12 -18.86
CA GLY A 172 -3.21 0.14 -17.68
C GLY A 172 -2.44 0.54 -16.42
N TRP A 173 -1.27 -0.04 -16.20
CA TRP A 173 -0.43 0.29 -15.04
C TRP A 173 0.24 1.65 -15.11
N SER A 174 0.49 2.18 -16.32
CA SER A 174 0.92 3.57 -16.48
C SER A 174 -0.19 4.54 -16.08
N ILE A 175 -1.44 4.26 -16.45
CA ILE A 175 -2.60 5.05 -16.05
C ILE A 175 -2.82 4.97 -14.54
N ILE A 176 -2.72 3.77 -13.94
CA ILE A 176 -2.83 3.57 -12.49
C ILE A 176 -1.70 4.33 -11.77
N GLY A 177 -0.47 4.25 -12.25
CA GLY A 177 0.66 5.00 -11.70
C GLY A 177 0.46 6.51 -11.78
N LEU A 178 -0.05 7.01 -12.90
CA LEU A 178 -0.44 8.42 -13.05
C LEU A 178 -1.50 8.80 -12.01
N GLY A 179 -2.58 8.02 -11.91
CA GLY A 179 -3.65 8.25 -10.95
C GLY A 179 -3.18 8.20 -9.49
N TYR A 180 -2.27 7.28 -9.17
CA TYR A 180 -1.74 7.14 -7.81
C TYR A 180 -1.05 8.42 -7.30
N TYR A 181 -0.33 9.12 -8.15
CA TYR A 181 0.35 10.37 -7.78
C TYR A 181 -0.48 11.64 -8.00
N THR A 182 -1.65 11.54 -8.60
CA THR A 182 -2.49 12.71 -8.91
C THR A 182 -3.81 12.73 -8.17
N VAL A 183 -4.54 11.61 -8.17
CA VAL A 183 -5.87 11.51 -7.56
C VAL A 183 -5.77 11.10 -6.08
N ASN A 184 -4.78 10.31 -5.70
CA ASN A 184 -4.61 9.85 -4.34
C ASN A 184 -4.11 10.96 -3.41
N HIS A 185 -4.99 11.52 -2.60
CA HIS A 185 -4.65 12.61 -1.69
C HIS A 185 -3.57 12.26 -0.68
N THR A 186 -3.44 11.00 -0.27
CA THR A 186 -2.37 10.55 0.64
C THR A 186 -0.98 10.83 0.07
N GLN A 187 -0.81 10.75 -1.24
CA GLN A 187 0.46 11.06 -1.91
C GLN A 187 0.55 12.55 -2.29
N THR A 188 -0.51 13.11 -2.88
CA THR A 188 -0.48 14.50 -3.34
C THR A 188 -0.30 15.49 -2.21
N MET A 189 -0.85 15.25 -1.02
CA MET A 189 -0.68 16.11 0.16
C MET A 189 0.80 16.27 0.55
N ARG A 190 1.57 15.18 0.48
CA ARG A 190 3.02 15.23 0.78
C ARG A 190 3.81 15.96 -0.30
N LEU A 191 3.44 15.73 -1.57
CA LEU A 191 4.08 16.40 -2.70
C LEU A 191 3.79 17.90 -2.71
N MET A 192 2.57 18.30 -2.39
CA MET A 192 2.20 19.73 -2.25
C MET A 192 2.90 20.42 -1.10
N GLY A 193 3.34 19.70 -0.07
CA GLY A 193 4.15 20.22 1.04
C GLY A 193 5.64 20.39 0.72
N ALA A 194 6.11 20.11 -0.48
CA ALA A 194 7.51 20.27 -0.88
C ALA A 194 7.93 21.74 -0.90
N ARG A 195 9.21 22.01 -0.65
CA ARG A 195 9.74 23.39 -0.61
C ARG A 195 9.79 24.06 -1.98
N SER A 196 10.02 23.29 -3.02
CA SER A 196 10.11 23.76 -4.39
C SER A 196 9.50 22.79 -5.38
N LEU A 197 9.19 23.28 -6.59
CA LEU A 197 8.73 22.44 -7.69
C LEU A 197 9.76 21.37 -8.08
N TRP A 198 11.05 21.69 -7.93
CA TRP A 198 12.14 20.74 -8.17
C TRP A 198 12.13 19.64 -7.12
N ASP A 199 12.07 19.97 -5.84
CA ASP A 199 12.03 18.98 -4.75
C ASP A 199 10.83 18.03 -4.89
N MET A 200 9.67 18.57 -5.26
CA MET A 200 8.47 17.79 -5.53
C MET A 200 8.68 16.77 -6.65
N LYS A 201 9.25 17.19 -7.79
CA LYS A 201 9.56 16.30 -8.92
C LYS A 201 10.56 15.22 -8.52
N MET A 202 11.63 15.62 -7.83
CA MET A 202 12.66 14.69 -7.37
C MET A 202 12.11 13.70 -6.34
N ALA A 203 11.28 14.15 -5.39
CA ALA A 203 10.64 13.26 -4.42
C ALA A 203 9.79 12.18 -5.11
N THR A 204 9.03 12.53 -6.14
CA THR A 204 8.24 11.56 -6.90
C THR A 204 9.15 10.58 -7.65
N LEU A 205 10.17 11.06 -8.35
CA LEU A 205 11.09 10.20 -9.11
C LEU A 205 11.88 9.25 -8.21
N PHE A 206 12.46 9.76 -7.14
CA PHE A 206 13.21 8.93 -6.19
C PHE A 206 12.30 7.94 -5.46
N GLY A 207 11.09 8.35 -5.09
CA GLY A 207 10.10 7.44 -4.50
C GLY A 207 9.77 6.28 -5.45
N CYS A 208 9.60 6.54 -6.74
CA CYS A 208 9.37 5.49 -7.73
C CYS A 208 10.59 4.57 -7.91
N LEU A 209 11.79 5.14 -7.96
CA LEU A 209 13.03 4.36 -8.08
C LEU A 209 13.27 3.46 -6.86
N LEU A 210 12.96 3.94 -5.66
CA LEU A 210 13.11 3.16 -4.43
C LEU A 210 12.09 2.02 -4.32
N ILE A 211 10.88 2.19 -4.85
CA ILE A 211 9.86 1.14 -4.78
C ILE A 211 10.14 -0.02 -5.76
N MET A 212 10.87 0.24 -6.86
CA MET A 212 11.17 -0.79 -7.87
C MET A 212 11.90 -2.02 -7.31
N PRO A 213 13.04 -1.90 -6.61
CA PRO A 213 13.73 -3.08 -6.07
C PRO A 213 12.89 -3.84 -5.06
N ILE A 214 12.05 -3.15 -4.28
CA ILE A 214 11.13 -3.79 -3.33
C ILE A 214 10.09 -4.63 -4.08
N MET A 215 9.47 -4.07 -5.11
CA MET A 215 8.46 -4.78 -5.92
C MET A 215 9.07 -5.96 -6.69
N ILE A 216 10.29 -5.80 -7.23
CA ILE A 216 11.00 -6.89 -7.90
C ILE A 216 11.34 -7.98 -6.87
N GLY A 217 11.89 -7.61 -5.72
CA GLY A 217 12.25 -8.55 -4.65
C GLY A 217 11.06 -9.37 -4.16
N THR A 218 9.92 -8.74 -3.90
CA THR A 218 8.70 -9.45 -3.48
C THR A 218 8.18 -10.39 -4.57
N THR A 219 8.25 -9.99 -5.85
CA THR A 219 7.87 -10.86 -6.97
C THR A 219 8.80 -12.06 -7.07
N VAL A 220 10.11 -11.86 -6.97
CA VAL A 220 11.12 -12.93 -6.99
C VAL A 220 10.91 -13.89 -5.83
N MET A 221 10.65 -13.40 -4.61
CA MET A 221 10.32 -14.26 -3.45
C MET A 221 9.06 -15.10 -3.71
N GLY A 222 8.03 -14.54 -4.35
CA GLY A 222 6.83 -15.28 -4.72
C GLY A 222 7.12 -16.44 -5.69
N VAL A 223 7.99 -16.20 -6.69
CA VAL A 223 8.43 -17.23 -7.65
C VAL A 223 9.26 -18.30 -6.95
N MET A 224 10.21 -17.90 -6.08
CA MET A 224 11.01 -18.84 -5.29
C MET A 224 10.15 -19.70 -4.37
N GLY A 225 9.08 -19.13 -3.81
CA GLY A 225 8.14 -19.84 -2.99
C GLY A 225 7.44 -20.99 -3.69
N ARG A 226 7.15 -20.82 -4.97
CA ARG A 226 6.56 -21.88 -5.78
C ARG A 226 7.44 -23.13 -5.84
N VAL A 227 8.75 -22.94 -5.81
CA VAL A 227 9.76 -24.02 -5.85
C VAL A 227 10.06 -24.58 -4.47
N LEU A 228 10.13 -23.70 -3.46
CA LEU A 228 10.45 -24.09 -2.09
C LEU A 228 9.32 -24.86 -1.40
N VAL A 229 8.09 -24.45 -1.67
CA VAL A 229 6.90 -24.96 -0.99
C VAL A 229 5.78 -25.20 -2.00
N PRO A 230 5.89 -26.25 -2.83
CA PRO A 230 4.88 -26.56 -3.85
C PRO A 230 3.47 -26.76 -3.27
N GLU A 231 3.38 -27.20 -2.02
CA GLU A 231 2.12 -27.46 -1.30
C GLU A 231 1.28 -26.20 -1.12
N PHE A 232 1.92 -25.01 -0.91
CA PHE A 232 1.22 -23.74 -0.76
C PHE A 232 0.53 -23.26 -2.03
N THR A 233 0.72 -23.93 -3.13
CA THR A 233 0.24 -23.46 -4.44
C THR A 233 -1.05 -24.14 -4.89
N SER A 234 -1.43 -25.25 -4.26
CA SER A 234 -2.61 -26.02 -4.66
C SER A 234 -3.79 -25.93 -3.70
N HIS A 235 -3.57 -25.79 -2.39
CA HIS A 235 -4.64 -25.87 -1.40
C HIS A 235 -4.50 -24.94 -0.19
N SER A 236 -3.35 -24.26 0.01
CA SER A 236 -3.13 -23.37 1.15
C SER A 236 -3.34 -21.90 0.76
N ALA A 237 -3.83 -21.11 1.71
CA ALA A 237 -4.00 -19.68 1.50
C ALA A 237 -2.66 -19.02 1.13
N PRO A 238 -2.53 -18.35 -0.03
CA PRO A 238 -1.28 -17.72 -0.46
C PRO A 238 -0.79 -16.66 0.54
N ASP A 239 -1.68 -16.12 1.35
CA ASP A 239 -1.39 -15.13 2.38
C ASP A 239 -0.53 -15.68 3.53
N GLN A 240 -0.42 -17.00 3.67
CA GLN A 240 0.43 -17.65 4.68
C GLN A 240 1.87 -17.88 4.23
N LEU A 241 2.19 -17.66 2.97
CA LEU A 241 3.53 -17.90 2.44
C LEU A 241 4.60 -17.04 3.11
N PHE A 242 4.33 -15.77 3.34
CA PHE A 242 5.27 -14.85 3.99
C PHE A 242 5.53 -15.22 5.48
N PRO A 243 4.51 -15.48 6.31
CA PRO A 243 4.70 -16.05 7.65
C PRO A 243 5.50 -17.34 7.65
N TYR A 244 5.25 -18.25 6.72
CA TYR A 244 6.00 -19.48 6.57
C TYR A 244 7.50 -19.20 6.36
N TYR A 245 7.86 -18.28 5.46
CA TYR A 245 9.27 -17.90 5.26
C TYR A 245 9.92 -17.36 6.53
N ALA A 246 9.22 -16.48 7.23
CA ALA A 246 9.73 -15.90 8.46
C ALA A 246 9.98 -16.96 9.54
N ASN A 247 9.10 -17.97 9.63
CA ASN A 247 9.25 -19.04 10.61
C ASN A 247 10.31 -20.06 10.22
N GLN A 248 10.39 -20.41 8.94
CA GLN A 248 11.27 -21.51 8.49
C GLN A 248 12.72 -21.08 8.25
N PHE A 249 12.94 -19.84 7.77
CA PHE A 249 14.25 -19.42 7.28
C PHE A 249 14.91 -18.35 8.13
N LEU A 250 14.26 -17.80 9.16
CA LEU A 250 14.83 -16.74 9.98
C LEU A 250 15.11 -17.20 11.41
N ALA A 251 16.31 -16.86 11.89
CA ALA A 251 16.64 -16.95 13.29
C ALA A 251 15.83 -15.92 14.13
N PRO A 252 15.63 -16.13 15.45
CA PRO A 252 14.74 -15.32 16.27
C PRO A 252 14.97 -13.80 16.17
N GLY A 253 16.22 -13.33 16.18
CA GLY A 253 16.54 -11.89 16.08
C GLY A 253 16.13 -11.28 14.72
N PHE A 254 16.38 -12.00 13.63
CA PHE A 254 15.98 -11.57 12.28
C PHE A 254 14.46 -11.64 12.08
N LYS A 255 13.81 -12.62 12.68
CA LYS A 255 12.35 -12.69 12.74
C LYS A 255 11.77 -11.44 13.41
N GLY A 256 12.35 -11.02 14.54
CA GLY A 256 11.96 -9.78 15.22
C GLY A 256 12.10 -8.54 14.34
N LEU A 257 13.20 -8.43 13.56
CA LEU A 257 13.41 -7.33 12.63
C LEU A 257 12.35 -7.30 11.52
N VAL A 258 11.97 -8.46 10.97
CA VAL A 258 10.90 -8.56 9.96
C VAL A 258 9.55 -8.15 10.54
N VAL A 259 9.23 -8.62 11.76
CA VAL A 259 7.99 -8.21 12.44
C VAL A 259 7.99 -6.70 12.71
N ALA A 260 9.10 -6.13 13.19
CA ALA A 260 9.22 -4.68 13.35
C ALA A 260 9.02 -3.92 12.02
N GLY A 261 9.52 -4.46 10.90
CA GLY A 261 9.28 -3.92 9.56
C GLY A 261 7.80 -3.93 9.17
N ILE A 262 7.09 -5.02 9.42
CA ILE A 262 5.64 -5.14 9.17
C ILE A 262 4.86 -4.14 10.02
N LEU A 263 5.15 -4.04 11.31
CA LEU A 263 4.49 -3.10 12.20
C LEU A 263 4.78 -1.65 11.81
N SER A 264 6.01 -1.35 11.39
CA SER A 264 6.39 -0.03 10.84
C SER A 264 5.59 0.32 9.60
N ALA A 265 5.43 -0.62 8.66
CA ALA A 265 4.61 -0.43 7.45
C ALA A 265 3.14 -0.19 7.80
N ALA A 266 2.62 -0.89 8.80
CA ALA A 266 1.27 -0.72 9.30
C ALA A 266 1.03 0.67 9.88
N ILE A 267 1.89 1.11 10.80
CA ILE A 267 1.81 2.42 11.46
C ILE A 267 1.90 3.53 10.42
N SER A 268 2.86 3.46 9.49
CA SER A 268 3.00 4.42 8.38
C SER A 268 1.77 4.48 7.47
N THR A 269 1.08 3.37 7.27
CA THR A 269 -0.16 3.35 6.50
C THR A 269 -1.32 3.98 7.27
N PHE A 270 -1.44 3.69 8.56
CA PHE A 270 -2.50 4.23 9.41
C PHE A 270 -2.40 5.74 9.54
N ASP A 271 -1.22 6.28 9.80
CA ASP A 271 -1.04 7.72 9.94
C ASP A 271 -1.23 8.47 8.62
N SER A 272 -0.75 7.89 7.52
CA SER A 272 -0.91 8.45 6.18
C SER A 272 -2.37 8.51 5.73
N ILE A 273 -3.13 7.44 5.94
CA ILE A 273 -4.56 7.39 5.62
C ILE A 273 -5.33 8.30 6.58
N GLY A 274 -5.05 8.22 7.88
CA GLY A 274 -5.70 9.03 8.90
C GLY A 274 -5.55 10.53 8.64
N SER A 275 -4.32 11.00 8.39
CA SER A 275 -4.04 12.42 8.14
C SER A 275 -4.64 12.92 6.83
N ALA A 276 -4.52 12.16 5.74
CA ALA A 276 -5.02 12.58 4.43
C ALA A 276 -6.55 12.60 4.37
N LEU A 277 -7.21 11.56 4.86
CA LEU A 277 -8.67 11.49 4.80
C LEU A 277 -9.35 12.44 5.78
N SER A 278 -8.74 12.70 6.93
CA SER A 278 -9.25 13.70 7.85
C SER A 278 -9.15 15.12 7.26
N ALA A 279 -8.11 15.41 6.48
CA ALA A 279 -7.99 16.66 5.73
C ALA A 279 -9.08 16.76 4.65
N LEU A 280 -9.31 15.70 3.85
CA LEU A 280 -10.39 15.65 2.87
C LEU A 280 -11.76 15.84 3.54
N PHE A 281 -12.05 15.10 4.61
CA PHE A 281 -13.30 15.24 5.33
C PHE A 281 -13.50 16.67 5.85
N THR A 282 -12.49 17.23 6.49
CA THR A 282 -12.61 18.56 7.10
C THR A 282 -12.73 19.66 6.07
N ARG A 283 -11.91 19.63 4.99
CA ARG A 283 -11.89 20.71 4.00
C ARG A 283 -12.94 20.56 2.91
N ASP A 284 -13.20 19.35 2.45
CA ASP A 284 -14.03 19.11 1.26
C ASP A 284 -15.49 18.75 1.59
N ILE A 285 -15.76 18.34 2.84
CA ILE A 285 -17.11 18.02 3.28
C ILE A 285 -17.56 18.97 4.39
N TYR A 286 -16.86 18.97 5.54
CA TYR A 286 -17.27 19.72 6.72
C TYR A 286 -17.27 21.24 6.49
N ALA A 287 -16.17 21.79 5.99
CA ALA A 287 -16.05 23.23 5.72
C ALA A 287 -16.92 23.68 4.56
N CYS A 288 -17.22 22.81 3.58
CA CYS A 288 -18.06 23.17 2.43
C CYS A 288 -19.55 23.17 2.73
N TRP A 289 -20.05 22.25 3.57
CA TRP A 289 -21.49 21.99 3.70
C TRP A 289 -22.04 22.15 5.12
N ILE A 290 -21.20 21.93 6.15
CA ILE A 290 -21.69 21.88 7.54
C ILE A 290 -21.37 23.18 8.27
N CYS A 291 -20.13 23.65 8.20
CA CYS A 291 -19.66 24.77 8.99
C CYS A 291 -18.66 25.63 8.21
N ASN A 292 -19.19 26.63 7.48
CA ASN A 292 -18.39 27.57 6.71
C ASN A 292 -17.79 28.67 7.59
N ASN A 293 -16.65 29.23 7.17
CA ASN A 293 -16.05 30.45 7.76
C ASN A 293 -15.70 30.33 9.27
N GLN A 294 -15.26 29.16 9.70
CA GLN A 294 -14.75 28.97 11.06
C GLN A 294 -13.25 29.27 11.15
N THR A 295 -12.76 29.40 12.38
CA THR A 295 -11.33 29.61 12.63
C THR A 295 -10.52 28.37 12.29
N GLU A 296 -9.25 28.54 11.94
CA GLU A 296 -8.32 27.42 11.69
C GLU A 296 -8.20 26.49 12.90
N LYS A 297 -8.29 27.03 14.13
CA LYS A 297 -8.30 26.24 15.36
C LYS A 297 -9.51 25.28 15.43
N HIS A 298 -10.68 25.71 14.94
CA HIS A 298 -11.87 24.90 14.86
C HIS A 298 -11.67 23.73 13.86
N TYR A 299 -11.22 24.04 12.65
CA TYR A 299 -10.96 23.01 11.64
C TYR A 299 -9.89 22.02 12.09
N LEU A 300 -8.85 22.47 12.79
CA LEU A 300 -7.84 21.60 13.35
C LEU A 300 -8.43 20.62 14.38
N LYS A 301 -9.35 21.07 15.23
CA LYS A 301 -10.06 20.21 16.18
C LYS A 301 -10.92 19.17 15.48
N VAL A 302 -11.65 19.58 14.43
CA VAL A 302 -12.44 18.67 13.60
C VAL A 302 -11.56 17.63 12.92
N THR A 303 -10.44 18.04 12.33
CA THR A 303 -9.47 17.13 11.70
C THR A 303 -8.96 16.07 12.68
N ARG A 304 -8.64 16.45 13.91
CA ARG A 304 -8.18 15.51 14.95
C ARG A 304 -9.22 14.44 15.25
N TRP A 305 -10.48 14.83 15.44
CA TRP A 305 -11.56 13.87 15.68
C TRP A 305 -11.87 13.03 14.45
N ALA A 306 -11.82 13.63 13.26
CA ALA A 306 -11.98 12.92 11.99
C ALA A 306 -10.89 11.85 11.79
N THR A 307 -9.63 12.14 12.18
CA THR A 307 -8.55 11.14 12.12
C THR A 307 -8.89 9.89 12.93
N VAL A 308 -9.32 10.09 14.18
CA VAL A 308 -9.74 8.95 15.04
C VAL A 308 -10.91 8.19 14.42
N GLY A 309 -11.95 8.92 13.95
CA GLY A 309 -13.12 8.30 13.32
C GLY A 309 -12.77 7.48 12.07
N ILE A 310 -11.90 8.00 11.21
CA ILE A 310 -11.45 7.33 9.99
C ILE A 310 -10.69 6.04 10.31
N LEU A 311 -9.80 6.07 11.30
CA LEU A 311 -9.07 4.88 11.71
C LEU A 311 -10.01 3.80 12.27
N LEU A 312 -11.06 4.19 13.00
CA LEU A 312 -12.07 3.27 13.50
C LEU A 312 -12.95 2.69 12.38
N ILE A 313 -13.26 3.47 11.33
CA ILE A 313 -14.02 2.98 10.18
C ILE A 313 -13.32 1.79 9.49
N GLY A 314 -11.98 1.75 9.50
CA GLY A 314 -11.22 0.62 8.96
C GLY A 314 -11.62 -0.74 9.56
N PHE A 315 -11.96 -0.78 10.85
CA PHE A 315 -12.40 -2.01 11.52
C PHE A 315 -13.77 -2.51 11.02
N LEU A 316 -14.63 -1.62 10.51
CA LEU A 316 -15.97 -2.00 10.00
C LEU A 316 -15.89 -2.85 8.73
N TYR A 317 -14.78 -2.82 8.01
CA TYR A 317 -14.58 -3.64 6.81
C TYR A 317 -14.15 -5.07 7.12
N ILE A 318 -13.65 -5.36 8.33
CA ILE A 318 -13.11 -6.67 8.69
C ILE A 318 -14.13 -7.80 8.51
N PRO A 319 -15.39 -7.69 8.97
CA PRO A 319 -16.40 -8.74 8.79
C PRO A 319 -16.69 -9.07 7.32
N PHE A 320 -16.44 -8.13 6.41
CA PHE A 320 -16.59 -8.35 4.97
C PHE A 320 -15.34 -9.01 4.38
N ILE A 321 -14.14 -8.58 4.81
CA ILE A 321 -12.86 -9.08 4.32
C ILE A 321 -12.66 -10.56 4.66
N VAL A 322 -13.01 -10.97 5.87
CA VAL A 322 -12.86 -12.35 6.35
C VAL A 322 -13.69 -13.38 5.55
N ARG A 323 -14.68 -12.92 4.77
CA ARG A 323 -15.52 -13.80 3.94
C ARG A 323 -14.84 -14.26 2.65
N TYR A 324 -13.72 -13.65 2.27
CA TYR A 324 -12.98 -14.00 1.06
C TYR A 324 -11.87 -14.99 1.37
N ASP A 325 -11.59 -15.88 0.43
CA ASP A 325 -10.61 -16.95 0.57
C ASP A 325 -9.17 -16.43 0.68
N ASN A 326 -8.90 -15.24 0.13
CA ASN A 326 -7.59 -14.62 0.18
C ASN A 326 -7.67 -13.09 0.04
N MET A 327 -6.59 -12.40 0.42
CA MET A 327 -6.47 -10.94 0.41
C MET A 327 -6.62 -10.33 -1.00
N ILE A 328 -6.17 -11.03 -2.05
CA ILE A 328 -6.27 -10.54 -3.43
C ILE A 328 -7.73 -10.51 -3.88
N GLN A 329 -8.51 -11.53 -3.52
CA GLN A 329 -9.94 -11.58 -3.84
C GLN A 329 -10.71 -10.48 -3.09
N ALA A 330 -10.42 -10.30 -1.81
CA ALA A 330 -10.99 -9.22 -1.02
C ALA A 330 -10.64 -7.85 -1.62
N PHE A 331 -9.36 -7.65 -2.00
CA PHE A 331 -8.89 -6.42 -2.65
C PHE A 331 -9.67 -6.13 -3.94
N ARG A 332 -9.77 -7.11 -4.85
CA ARG A 332 -10.45 -6.92 -6.16
C ARG A 332 -11.94 -6.63 -6.02
N THR A 333 -12.58 -7.10 -4.95
CA THR A 333 -14.03 -6.96 -4.77
C THR A 333 -14.40 -5.71 -3.98
N LEU A 334 -13.62 -5.35 -2.97
CA LEU A 334 -13.90 -4.20 -2.09
C LEU A 334 -13.32 -2.89 -2.63
N ILE A 335 -12.40 -2.98 -3.58
CA ILE A 335 -11.68 -1.84 -4.14
C ILE A 335 -11.86 -1.88 -5.66
N PRO A 336 -12.89 -1.21 -6.16
CA PRO A 336 -13.19 -1.13 -7.59
C PRO A 336 -12.17 -0.32 -8.37
#